data_b4c29919926f918182b3a439c9bdac86
#
_entry.id   b4c29919926f918182b3a439c9bdac86
#
_cell.length_a   1.000
_cell.length_b   1.000
_cell.length_c   1.000
_cell.angle_alpha   90.00
_cell.angle_beta   90.00
_cell.angle_gamma   90.00
#
_symmetry.space_group_name_H-M   'P 1'
#
loop_
_entity.id
_entity.type
_entity.pdbx_description
1 polymer ?
#
loop_
_entity_poly.entity_id
_entity_poly.type
_entity_poly.pdbx_seq_one_letter_code
_entity_poly.pdbx_strand_id
1 'polypeptide(L)'
;ELGIAEMNLFLMLSSAGLSHEFFGERLFPIGTVYDPFISRGLDALNYACYQNARFLLVATPSGITLAPEGGAHQSVGTPLIGIGQPGLISYEPAFVDELEVILDHSFNYLQDEKDGGSVYLRLSTKSLDQPNRNLSHEEIENVVRGGYWLRKPGPSPKFIIAYQGVVAEEVIRASIVLGAVSYTHLTLPTSYPV
;
A
#
# COMPACT_ATOMS: atom_id res chain seq x y z
N GLU A 1 -23.14 -0.09 -1.26
CA GLU A 1 -22.52 -1.00 -0.31
C GLU A 1 -22.86 -2.45 -0.66
N LEU A 2 -21.84 -3.33 -0.78
CA LEU A 2 -22.03 -4.72 -1.21
C LEU A 2 -22.19 -5.70 -0.02
N GLY A 3 -21.93 -5.24 1.21
CA GLY A 3 -21.87 -6.11 2.39
C GLY A 3 -20.70 -7.10 2.32
N ILE A 4 -20.90 -8.33 2.80
CA ILE A 4 -19.87 -9.40 2.79
C ILE A 4 -19.90 -10.08 1.42
N ALA A 5 -19.24 -9.48 0.42
CA ALA A 5 -19.29 -9.91 -0.97
C ALA A 5 -17.99 -9.58 -1.73
N GLU A 6 -16.85 -10.07 -1.23
CA GLU A 6 -15.52 -9.74 -1.76
C GLU A 6 -15.35 -10.17 -3.22
N MET A 7 -15.88 -11.35 -3.60
CA MET A 7 -15.89 -11.80 -4.99
C MET A 7 -16.65 -10.82 -5.89
N ASN A 8 -17.84 -10.38 -5.47
CA ASN A 8 -18.65 -9.43 -6.25
C ASN A 8 -17.97 -8.07 -6.36
N LEU A 9 -17.29 -7.63 -5.30
CA LEU A 9 -16.50 -6.39 -5.31
C LEU A 9 -15.45 -6.45 -6.43
N PHE A 10 -14.65 -7.51 -6.49
CA PHE A 10 -13.60 -7.63 -7.49
C PHE A 10 -14.13 -7.78 -8.91
N LEU A 11 -15.26 -8.47 -9.12
CA LEU A 11 -15.93 -8.53 -10.41
C LEU A 11 -16.43 -7.14 -10.85
N MET A 12 -16.98 -6.34 -9.93
CA MET A 12 -17.41 -4.98 -10.24
C MET A 12 -16.22 -4.05 -10.52
N LEU A 13 -15.13 -4.16 -9.75
CA LEU A 13 -13.91 -3.40 -10.01
C LEU A 13 -13.32 -3.77 -11.37
N SER A 14 -13.30 -5.05 -11.71
CA SER A 14 -12.88 -5.53 -13.04
C SER A 14 -13.72 -4.90 -14.14
N SER A 15 -15.04 -5.02 -14.05
CA SER A 15 -15.95 -4.48 -15.08
C SER A 15 -15.83 -2.96 -15.24
N ALA A 16 -15.78 -2.22 -14.14
CA ALA A 16 -15.61 -0.78 -14.18
C ALA A 16 -14.21 -0.36 -14.62
N GLY A 17 -13.18 -1.12 -14.24
CA GLY A 17 -11.78 -0.88 -14.63
C GLY A 17 -11.50 -1.14 -16.11
N LEU A 18 -12.33 -1.94 -16.77
CA LEU A 18 -12.28 -2.22 -18.21
C LEU A 18 -13.16 -1.29 -19.06
N SER A 19 -13.78 -0.28 -18.44
CA SER A 19 -14.71 0.63 -19.15
C SER A 19 -14.10 1.30 -20.37
N HIS A 20 -12.80 1.61 -20.33
CA HIS A 20 -12.08 2.20 -21.46
C HIS A 20 -12.06 1.27 -22.68
N GLU A 21 -11.82 -0.01 -22.48
CA GLU A 21 -11.78 -1.03 -23.54
C GLU A 21 -13.15 -1.21 -24.23
N PHE A 22 -14.23 -1.08 -23.45
CA PHE A 22 -15.58 -1.32 -23.96
C PHE A 22 -16.27 -0.05 -24.50
N PHE A 23 -15.97 1.11 -23.89
CA PHE A 23 -16.73 2.34 -24.14
C PHE A 23 -15.86 3.54 -24.53
N GLY A 24 -14.54 3.40 -24.51
CA GLY A 24 -13.59 4.49 -24.78
C GLY A 24 -13.43 5.52 -23.65
N GLU A 25 -14.14 5.32 -22.55
CA GLU A 25 -14.13 6.22 -21.39
C GLU A 25 -13.56 5.50 -20.16
N ARG A 26 -12.55 6.10 -19.52
CA ARG A 26 -11.91 5.52 -18.34
C ARG A 26 -12.61 5.98 -17.08
N LEU A 27 -13.12 5.04 -16.30
CA LEU A 27 -13.62 5.27 -14.96
C LEU A 27 -12.46 5.17 -13.94
N PHE A 28 -12.72 5.68 -12.73
CA PHE A 28 -11.86 5.54 -11.55
C PHE A 28 -12.53 4.67 -10.49
N PRO A 29 -12.59 3.36 -10.67
CA PRO A 29 -13.23 2.52 -9.68
C PRO A 29 -12.35 2.42 -8.44
N ILE A 30 -12.92 2.75 -7.29
CA ILE A 30 -12.32 2.62 -5.97
C ILE A 30 -13.15 1.63 -5.18
N GLY A 31 -12.53 0.55 -4.75
CA GLY A 31 -13.16 -0.46 -3.90
C GLY A 31 -12.51 -0.54 -2.54
N THR A 32 -13.32 -0.72 -1.49
CA THR A 32 -12.83 -0.96 -0.14
C THR A 32 -13.12 -2.40 0.27
N VAL A 33 -12.14 -3.04 0.88
CA VAL A 33 -12.24 -4.41 1.39
C VAL A 33 -11.66 -4.49 2.79
N TYR A 34 -12.23 -5.33 3.65
CA TYR A 34 -11.60 -5.68 4.91
C TYR A 34 -10.40 -6.59 4.61
N ASP A 35 -9.19 -6.13 4.88
CA ASP A 35 -7.95 -6.77 4.44
C ASP A 35 -7.86 -8.29 4.73
N PRO A 36 -8.24 -8.79 5.93
CA PRO A 36 -8.22 -10.24 6.21
C PRO A 36 -9.06 -11.09 5.26
N PHE A 37 -10.04 -10.49 4.58
CA PHE A 37 -10.99 -11.21 3.73
C PHE A 37 -10.71 -11.10 2.22
N ILE A 38 -9.64 -10.42 1.85
CA ILE A 38 -9.24 -10.25 0.44
C ILE A 38 -9.13 -11.60 -0.29
N SER A 39 -8.65 -12.63 0.38
CA SER A 39 -8.48 -13.96 -0.20
C SER A 39 -9.79 -14.65 -0.61
N ARG A 40 -10.96 -14.19 -0.11
CA ARG A 40 -12.27 -14.72 -0.51
C ARG A 40 -12.64 -14.40 -1.96
N GLY A 41 -12.03 -13.38 -2.53
CA GLY A 41 -12.25 -12.98 -3.92
C GLY A 41 -11.00 -13.03 -4.79
N LEU A 42 -9.95 -13.71 -4.32
CA LEU A 42 -8.62 -13.66 -4.96
C LEU A 42 -8.64 -14.12 -6.43
N ASP A 43 -9.47 -15.09 -6.78
CA ASP A 43 -9.61 -15.55 -8.16
C ASP A 43 -10.11 -14.42 -9.08
N ALA A 44 -11.15 -13.70 -8.68
CA ALA A 44 -11.65 -12.55 -9.43
C ALA A 44 -10.63 -11.38 -9.46
N LEU A 45 -9.89 -11.15 -8.37
CA LEU A 45 -8.82 -10.15 -8.34
C LEU A 45 -7.70 -10.49 -9.32
N ASN A 46 -7.26 -11.76 -9.33
CA ASN A 46 -6.22 -12.24 -10.26
C ASN A 46 -6.66 -12.04 -11.71
N TYR A 47 -7.91 -12.37 -12.02
CA TYR A 47 -8.46 -12.18 -13.35
C TYR A 47 -8.57 -10.71 -13.76
N ALA A 48 -8.98 -9.84 -12.83
CA ALA A 48 -9.04 -8.40 -13.05
C ALA A 48 -7.65 -7.85 -13.42
N CYS A 49 -6.61 -8.23 -12.68
CA CYS A 49 -5.24 -7.85 -12.99
C CYS A 49 -4.75 -8.43 -14.31
N TYR A 50 -5.04 -9.70 -14.59
CA TYR A 50 -4.67 -10.34 -15.85
C TYR A 50 -5.30 -9.64 -17.07
N GLN A 51 -6.53 -9.17 -16.94
CA GLN A 51 -7.23 -8.42 -17.99
C GLN A 51 -6.79 -6.94 -18.06
N ASN A 52 -5.85 -6.51 -17.24
CA ASN A 52 -5.42 -5.12 -17.14
C ASN A 52 -6.56 -4.15 -16.78
N ALA A 53 -7.52 -4.60 -15.98
CA ALA A 53 -8.52 -3.72 -15.40
C ALA A 53 -7.82 -2.70 -14.47
N ARG A 54 -8.29 -1.45 -14.47
CA ARG A 54 -7.68 -0.33 -13.76
C ARG A 54 -8.54 0.09 -12.58
N PHE A 55 -8.06 -0.11 -11.36
CA PHE A 55 -8.79 0.21 -10.13
C PHE A 55 -7.84 0.50 -8.96
N LEU A 56 -8.35 1.23 -7.98
CA LEU A 56 -7.74 1.38 -6.66
C LEU A 56 -8.46 0.49 -5.66
N LEU A 57 -7.76 -0.52 -5.14
CA LEU A 57 -8.25 -1.38 -4.07
C LEU A 57 -7.70 -0.91 -2.73
N VAL A 58 -8.57 -0.45 -1.84
CA VAL A 58 -8.21 0.00 -0.48
C VAL A 58 -8.59 -1.09 0.52
N ALA A 59 -7.58 -1.73 1.10
CA ALA A 59 -7.77 -2.73 2.15
C ALA A 59 -7.64 -2.08 3.53
N THR A 60 -8.75 -1.96 4.22
CA THR A 60 -8.83 -1.27 5.51
C THR A 60 -9.99 -1.81 6.37
N PRO A 61 -9.80 -1.98 7.69
CA PRO A 61 -8.53 -1.99 8.42
C PRO A 61 -7.60 -3.13 7.99
N SER A 62 -6.29 -2.94 8.17
CA SER A 62 -5.28 -3.93 7.81
C SER A 62 -4.18 -4.07 8.86
N GLY A 63 -3.47 -5.21 8.80
CA GLY A 63 -2.23 -5.43 9.51
C GLY A 63 -2.35 -5.92 10.94
N ILE A 64 -1.21 -5.96 11.61
CA ILE A 64 -1.05 -6.54 12.95
C ILE A 64 -1.83 -5.81 14.05
N THR A 65 -2.26 -4.58 13.80
CA THR A 65 -3.08 -3.78 14.73
C THR A 65 -4.48 -4.34 14.93
N LEU A 66 -4.89 -5.34 14.13
CA LEU A 66 -6.13 -6.09 14.29
C LEU A 66 -6.01 -7.25 15.30
N ALA A 67 -4.88 -7.37 16.01
CA ALA A 67 -4.67 -8.38 17.04
C ALA A 67 -5.79 -8.46 18.09
N PRO A 68 -6.40 -7.36 18.56
CA PRO A 68 -7.53 -7.41 19.49
C PRO A 68 -8.78 -8.12 18.93
N GLU A 69 -8.93 -8.19 17.61
CA GLU A 69 -10.04 -8.88 16.94
C GLU A 69 -9.78 -10.39 16.79
N GLY A 70 -8.55 -10.82 17.01
CA GLY A 70 -8.11 -12.22 16.94
C GLY A 70 -7.00 -12.45 15.91
N GLY A 71 -6.25 -13.54 16.08
CA GLY A 71 -5.08 -13.86 15.26
C GLY A 71 -5.36 -13.97 13.76
N ALA A 72 -6.54 -14.48 13.39
CA ALA A 72 -6.95 -14.62 11.98
C ALA A 72 -7.20 -13.26 11.29
N HIS A 73 -7.38 -12.18 12.06
CA HIS A 73 -7.65 -10.85 11.53
C HIS A 73 -6.39 -10.01 11.29
N GLN A 74 -5.22 -10.45 11.73
CA GLN A 74 -3.97 -9.71 11.59
C GLN A 74 -3.44 -9.61 10.16
N SER A 75 -3.98 -10.39 9.23
CA SER A 75 -3.69 -10.36 7.79
C SER A 75 -2.20 -10.32 7.42
N VAL A 76 -1.39 -11.08 8.13
CA VAL A 76 0.08 -11.10 7.96
C VAL A 76 0.54 -11.57 6.58
N GLY A 77 -0.28 -12.33 5.87
CA GLY A 77 0.03 -12.86 4.53
C GLY A 77 -0.46 -11.98 3.37
N THR A 78 -1.34 -11.02 3.61
CA THR A 78 -1.96 -10.22 2.53
C THR A 78 -0.99 -9.30 1.77
N PRO A 79 0.13 -8.82 2.33
CA PRO A 79 1.13 -8.11 1.55
C PRO A 79 1.67 -8.91 0.36
N LEU A 80 1.74 -10.24 0.50
CA LEU A 80 2.22 -11.13 -0.57
C LEU A 80 1.31 -11.12 -1.80
N ILE A 81 0.03 -10.80 -1.64
CA ILE A 81 -0.92 -10.66 -2.75
C ILE A 81 -0.46 -9.51 -3.67
N GLY A 82 -0.17 -8.36 -3.10
CA GLY A 82 0.33 -7.22 -3.87
C GLY A 82 1.69 -7.48 -4.52
N ILE A 83 2.60 -8.16 -3.82
CA ILE A 83 3.94 -8.49 -4.35
C ILE A 83 3.86 -9.50 -5.49
N GLY A 84 3.00 -10.50 -5.35
CA GLY A 84 2.92 -11.63 -6.28
C GLY A 84 2.02 -11.40 -7.50
N GLN A 85 1.28 -10.29 -7.57
CA GLN A 85 0.27 -10.08 -8.59
C GLN A 85 0.76 -9.11 -9.68
N PRO A 86 1.03 -9.60 -10.92
CA PRO A 86 1.36 -8.73 -12.05
C PRO A 86 0.26 -7.70 -12.32
N GLY A 87 0.66 -6.47 -12.65
CA GLY A 87 -0.28 -5.37 -12.94
C GLY A 87 -0.89 -4.71 -11.70
N LEU A 88 -0.43 -5.09 -10.51
CA LEU A 88 -0.88 -4.52 -9.24
C LEU A 88 0.30 -3.94 -8.46
N ILE A 89 0.34 -2.62 -8.27
CA ILE A 89 1.31 -1.99 -7.38
C ILE A 89 0.72 -1.94 -5.98
N SER A 90 1.54 -2.28 -4.97
CA SER A 90 1.09 -2.38 -3.59
C SER A 90 1.77 -1.35 -2.70
N TYR A 91 0.99 -0.62 -1.90
CA TYR A 91 1.48 0.37 -0.95
C TYR A 91 0.92 0.12 0.46
N GLU A 92 1.75 0.39 1.46
CA GLU A 92 1.37 0.36 2.88
C GLU A 92 2.04 1.55 3.60
N PRO A 93 1.50 2.78 3.46
CA PRO A 93 2.09 3.97 4.07
C PRO A 93 1.97 3.93 5.59
N ALA A 94 2.94 4.57 6.27
CA ALA A 94 2.91 4.82 7.70
C ALA A 94 2.27 6.16 8.04
N PHE A 95 2.51 7.18 7.22
CA PHE A 95 2.13 8.55 7.50
C PHE A 95 1.20 9.13 6.43
N VAL A 96 0.45 10.18 6.83
CA VAL A 96 -0.55 10.80 5.94
C VAL A 96 0.08 11.53 4.76
N ASP A 97 1.27 12.11 4.93
CA ASP A 97 2.02 12.74 3.85
C ASP A 97 2.48 11.75 2.77
N GLU A 98 2.85 10.52 3.18
CA GLU A 98 3.11 9.42 2.24
C GLU A 98 1.82 9.02 1.51
N LEU A 99 0.71 8.93 2.24
CA LEU A 99 -0.58 8.57 1.67
C LEU A 99 -1.04 9.58 0.61
N GLU A 100 -0.87 10.88 0.85
CA GLU A 100 -1.20 11.94 -0.09
C GLU A 100 -0.43 11.76 -1.41
N VAL A 101 0.89 11.56 -1.32
CA VAL A 101 1.75 11.30 -2.49
C VAL A 101 1.33 10.04 -3.24
N ILE A 102 1.04 8.95 -2.51
CA ILE A 102 0.63 7.68 -3.11
C ILE A 102 -0.73 7.81 -3.81
N LEU A 103 -1.68 8.54 -3.24
CA LEU A 103 -2.99 8.75 -3.86
C LEU A 103 -2.88 9.57 -5.16
N ASP A 104 -2.11 10.66 -5.14
CA ASP A 104 -1.86 11.46 -6.35
C ASP A 104 -1.21 10.61 -7.44
N HIS A 105 -0.15 9.86 -7.10
CA HIS A 105 0.46 8.92 -8.02
C HIS A 105 -0.52 7.86 -8.52
N SER A 106 -1.33 7.29 -7.63
CA SER A 106 -2.29 6.23 -7.99
C SER A 106 -3.30 6.71 -9.04
N PHE A 107 -3.86 7.91 -8.87
CA PHE A 107 -4.80 8.46 -9.84
C PHE A 107 -4.14 8.72 -11.21
N ASN A 108 -2.91 9.18 -11.24
CA ASN A 108 -2.15 9.34 -12.48
C ASN A 108 -1.82 7.98 -13.11
N TYR A 109 -1.39 7.01 -12.30
CA TYR A 109 -1.04 5.67 -12.74
C TYR A 109 -2.23 4.90 -13.33
N LEU A 110 -3.42 5.02 -12.75
CA LEU A 110 -4.62 4.41 -13.30
C LEU A 110 -4.97 4.94 -14.69
N GLN A 111 -4.57 6.18 -15.02
CA GLN A 111 -4.86 6.83 -16.30
C GLN A 111 -3.76 6.63 -17.35
N ASP A 112 -2.57 6.22 -16.95
CA ASP A 112 -1.46 6.05 -17.89
C ASP A 112 -1.78 4.91 -18.87
N GLU A 113 -1.88 5.25 -20.15
CA GLU A 113 -2.26 4.29 -21.21
C GLU A 113 -1.19 3.25 -21.49
N LYS A 114 0.08 3.55 -21.24
CA LYS A 114 1.20 2.68 -21.59
C LYS A 114 1.63 1.80 -20.42
N ASP A 115 1.93 2.43 -19.30
CA ASP A 115 2.59 1.79 -18.17
C ASP A 115 1.69 1.68 -16.94
N GLY A 116 0.44 2.15 -17.04
CA GLY A 116 -0.51 2.14 -15.92
C GLY A 116 -1.05 0.77 -15.56
N GLY A 117 -1.57 0.65 -14.36
CA GLY A 117 -2.15 -0.58 -13.80
C GLY A 117 -3.08 -0.29 -12.65
N SER A 118 -3.33 -1.30 -11.83
CA SER A 118 -4.12 -1.20 -10.61
C SER A 118 -3.23 -0.96 -9.39
N VAL A 119 -3.83 -0.40 -8.34
CA VAL A 119 -3.15 -0.12 -7.07
C VAL A 119 -3.88 -0.82 -5.93
N TYR A 120 -3.10 -1.47 -5.07
CA TYR A 120 -3.54 -2.08 -3.82
C TYR A 120 -2.96 -1.28 -2.66
N LEU A 121 -3.82 -0.60 -1.93
CA LEU A 121 -3.46 0.27 -0.82
C LEU A 121 -3.92 -0.35 0.51
N ARG A 122 -2.97 -0.73 1.35
CA ARG A 122 -3.23 -1.28 2.68
C ARG A 122 -3.17 -0.17 3.72
N LEU A 123 -4.28 0.05 4.43
CA LEU A 123 -4.39 1.11 5.43
C LEU A 123 -4.74 0.54 6.80
N SER A 124 -3.96 0.91 7.81
CA SER A 124 -4.30 0.65 9.21
C SER A 124 -5.22 1.74 9.76
N THR A 125 -6.07 1.37 10.71
CA THR A 125 -6.90 2.31 11.49
C THR A 125 -6.28 2.70 12.83
N LYS A 126 -5.06 2.22 13.14
CA LYS A 126 -4.32 2.66 14.33
C LYS A 126 -3.93 4.13 14.17
N SER A 127 -4.23 4.94 15.16
CA SER A 127 -3.72 6.32 15.21
C SER A 127 -2.20 6.31 15.44
N LEU A 128 -1.48 7.07 14.62
CA LEU A 128 -0.04 7.30 14.74
C LEU A 128 0.22 8.80 14.86
N ASP A 129 1.25 9.16 15.64
CA ASP A 129 1.76 10.51 15.66
C ASP A 129 2.33 10.87 14.28
N GLN A 130 1.82 11.95 13.69
CA GLN A 130 2.24 12.38 12.37
C GLN A 130 3.48 13.26 12.45
N PRO A 131 4.52 13.03 11.66
CA PRO A 131 5.70 13.87 11.64
C PRO A 131 5.36 15.26 11.10
N ASN A 132 5.84 16.30 11.79
CA ASN A 132 5.73 17.67 11.27
C ASN A 132 6.88 17.93 10.28
N ARG A 133 6.67 17.58 9.02
CA ARG A 133 7.66 17.71 7.94
C ARG A 133 6.98 18.03 6.61
N ASN A 134 7.77 18.53 5.68
CA ASN A 134 7.39 18.62 4.27
C ASN A 134 8.34 17.70 3.50
N LEU A 135 7.79 16.80 2.70
CA LEU A 135 8.58 15.93 1.83
C LEU A 135 9.24 16.76 0.72
N SER A 136 10.53 16.58 0.53
CA SER A 136 11.27 17.14 -0.61
C SER A 136 10.86 16.42 -1.91
N HIS A 137 11.17 17.01 -3.05
CA HIS A 137 10.90 16.39 -4.35
C HIS A 137 11.55 15.01 -4.48
N GLU A 138 12.79 14.85 -4.01
CA GLU A 138 13.49 13.56 -3.97
C GLU A 138 12.75 12.53 -3.09
N GLU A 139 12.25 12.95 -1.92
CA GLU A 139 11.49 12.05 -1.05
C GLU A 139 10.14 11.66 -1.65
N ILE A 140 9.44 12.58 -2.31
CA ILE A 140 8.20 12.30 -3.05
C ILE A 140 8.43 11.23 -4.12
N GLU A 141 9.47 11.41 -4.96
CA GLU A 141 9.82 10.39 -5.96
C GLU A 141 10.16 9.04 -5.33
N ASN A 142 10.88 9.05 -4.22
CA ASN A 142 11.29 7.85 -3.53
C ASN A 142 10.12 7.14 -2.81
N VAL A 143 9.12 7.88 -2.31
CA VAL A 143 7.87 7.31 -1.80
C VAL A 143 7.18 6.52 -2.91
N VAL A 144 7.04 7.10 -4.09
CA VAL A 144 6.44 6.44 -5.26
C VAL A 144 7.25 5.21 -5.69
N ARG A 145 8.58 5.29 -5.66
CA ARG A 145 9.48 4.19 -6.03
C ARG A 145 9.58 3.08 -4.98
N GLY A 146 8.99 3.28 -3.79
CA GLY A 146 8.85 2.23 -2.81
C GLY A 146 9.74 2.31 -1.59
N GLY A 147 10.51 3.36 -1.39
CA GLY A 147 11.26 3.51 -0.16
C GLY A 147 12.13 4.76 -0.10
N TYR A 148 12.18 5.37 1.06
CA TYR A 148 13.00 6.54 1.31
C TYR A 148 13.61 6.49 2.72
N TRP A 149 14.64 7.30 2.94
CA TRP A 149 15.28 7.42 4.25
C TRP A 149 14.47 8.37 5.14
N LEU A 150 13.73 7.85 6.12
CA LEU A 150 13.14 8.68 7.17
C LEU A 150 14.25 9.41 7.96
N ARG A 151 15.38 8.75 8.15
CA ARG A 151 16.60 9.31 8.71
C ARG A 151 17.80 8.84 7.88
N LYS A 152 18.45 9.79 7.21
CA LYS A 152 19.64 9.47 6.41
C LYS A 152 20.76 8.90 7.29
N PRO A 153 21.55 7.93 6.75
CA PRO A 153 22.65 7.34 7.49
C PRO A 153 23.73 8.36 7.83
N GLY A 154 24.32 8.22 9.03
CA GLY A 154 25.54 8.90 9.37
C GLY A 154 26.74 8.31 8.63
N PRO A 155 27.97 8.82 8.89
CA PRO A 155 29.17 8.38 8.16
C PRO A 155 29.60 6.92 8.41
N SER A 156 29.10 6.29 9.47
CA SER A 156 29.43 4.89 9.80
C SER A 156 28.24 4.18 10.45
N PRO A 157 27.18 3.91 9.70
CA PRO A 157 26.02 3.24 10.24
C PRO A 157 26.35 1.78 10.56
N LYS A 158 25.97 1.31 11.75
CA LYS A 158 26.14 -0.09 12.16
C LYS A 158 24.93 -0.95 11.82
N PHE A 159 23.74 -0.34 11.79
CA PHE A 159 22.48 -1.01 11.54
C PHE A 159 21.60 -0.17 10.63
N ILE A 160 20.81 -0.85 9.83
CA ILE A 160 19.70 -0.29 9.05
C ILE A 160 18.44 -0.96 9.55
N ILE A 161 17.40 -0.17 9.88
CA ILE A 161 16.09 -0.69 10.22
C ILE A 161 15.17 -0.30 9.07
N ALA A 162 14.69 -1.29 8.33
CA ALA A 162 13.64 -1.10 7.34
C ALA A 162 12.28 -1.45 7.95
N TYR A 163 11.26 -0.67 7.63
CA TYR A 163 9.91 -0.91 8.12
C TYR A 163 8.87 -0.44 7.11
N GLN A 164 7.64 -0.87 7.31
CA GLN A 164 6.49 -0.57 6.46
C GLN A 164 5.25 -0.36 7.33
N GLY A 165 4.44 0.62 6.98
CA GLY A 165 3.13 0.84 7.59
C GLY A 165 3.18 1.10 9.09
N VAL A 166 2.21 0.55 9.78
CA VAL A 166 1.83 0.87 11.16
C VAL A 166 2.88 0.59 12.24
N VAL A 167 3.92 -0.17 11.94
CA VAL A 167 5.04 -0.43 12.89
C VAL A 167 6.03 0.72 12.99
N ALA A 168 5.80 1.81 12.27
CA ALA A 168 6.66 3.00 12.27
C ALA A 168 6.97 3.51 13.67
N GLU A 169 5.96 3.60 14.54
CA GLU A 169 6.12 4.11 15.89
C GLU A 169 7.06 3.22 16.73
N GLU A 170 6.90 1.91 16.67
CA GLU A 170 7.74 0.95 17.37
C GLU A 170 9.19 1.01 16.86
N VAL A 171 9.37 1.17 15.56
CA VAL A 171 10.71 1.31 14.95
C VAL A 171 11.36 2.62 15.37
N ILE A 172 10.63 3.73 15.38
CA ILE A 172 11.14 5.02 15.82
C ILE A 172 11.56 4.94 17.29
N ARG A 173 10.74 4.34 18.16
CA ARG A 173 11.08 4.12 19.58
C ARG A 173 12.30 3.22 19.76
N ALA A 174 12.33 2.09 19.06
CA ALA A 174 13.50 1.19 19.09
C ALA A 174 14.76 1.90 18.64
N SER A 175 14.66 2.74 17.64
CA SER A 175 15.76 3.52 17.12
C SER A 175 16.34 4.50 18.12
N ILE A 176 15.50 5.11 18.95
CA ILE A 176 15.95 6.01 20.02
C ILE A 176 16.75 5.23 21.07
N VAL A 177 16.27 4.03 21.44
CA VAL A 177 16.97 3.14 22.38
C VAL A 177 18.31 2.70 21.82
N LEU A 178 18.36 2.36 20.52
CA LEU A 178 19.59 2.00 19.82
C LEU A 178 20.45 3.20 19.45
N GLY A 179 19.98 4.43 19.71
CA GLY A 179 20.63 5.67 19.31
C GLY A 179 22.00 5.94 19.94
N ALA A 180 22.36 5.20 21.00
CA ALA A 180 23.72 5.14 21.50
C ALA A 180 24.67 4.33 20.56
N VAL A 181 24.11 3.61 19.58
CA VAL A 181 24.80 2.84 18.53
C VAL A 181 24.33 3.40 17.18
N SER A 182 25.22 3.94 16.41
CA SER A 182 24.97 4.57 15.10
C SER A 182 24.09 3.70 14.18
N TYR A 183 22.90 4.17 13.79
CA TYR A 183 21.93 3.47 12.95
C TYR A 183 21.19 4.43 12.01
N THR A 184 20.39 3.86 11.11
CA THR A 184 19.60 4.61 10.11
C THR A 184 18.26 3.93 9.87
N HIS A 185 17.25 4.68 9.41
CA HIS A 185 15.92 4.18 9.09
C HIS A 185 15.62 4.27 7.60
N LEU A 186 15.04 3.22 7.07
CA LEU A 186 14.47 3.17 5.72
C LEU A 186 12.98 2.88 5.85
N THR A 187 12.17 3.78 5.33
CA THR A 187 10.73 3.57 5.19
C THR A 187 10.44 2.91 3.85
N LEU A 188 9.63 1.86 3.87
CA LEU A 188 9.20 1.13 2.68
C LEU A 188 7.67 1.26 2.53
N PRO A 189 7.16 2.35 1.93
CA PRO A 189 5.71 2.56 1.78
C PRO A 189 5.08 1.63 0.74
N THR A 190 5.88 0.85 0.02
CA THR A 190 5.42 -0.07 -1.02
C THR A 190 6.20 -1.38 -1.00
N SER A 191 5.59 -2.41 -1.56
CA SER A 191 6.24 -3.67 -1.94
C SER A 191 6.18 -3.79 -3.47
N TYR A 192 7.32 -3.64 -4.14
CA TYR A 192 7.42 -3.92 -5.56
C TYR A 192 7.68 -5.40 -5.80
N PRO A 193 7.02 -6.02 -6.78
CA PRO A 193 7.54 -7.27 -7.33
C PRO A 193 8.90 -6.97 -8.02
N VAL A 194 9.90 -7.72 -7.65
CA VAL A 194 11.23 -7.67 -8.28
C VAL A 194 11.17 -8.37 -9.65
#